data_9adfecf6db4aec3a8c15b967161d2631
#
_entry.id   9adfecf6db4aec3a8c15b967161d2631
#
_cell.length_a   1.000
_cell.length_b   1.000
_cell.length_c   1.000
_cell.angle_alpha   90.00
_cell.angle_beta   90.00
_cell.angle_gamma   90.00
#
_symmetry.space_group_name_H-M   'P 1'
#
loop_
_entity.id
_entity.type
_entity.pdbx_description
1 polymer ?
#
loop_
_entity_poly.entity_id
_entity_poly.type
_entity_poly.pdbx_seq_one_letter_code
_entity_poly.pdbx_strand_id
1 'polypeptide(L)'
;PPNRDALQVFAEILLPQLSRSRHSFHVIAIGRNPPTESIHPNIHFTGSVDEVGPWLKACSLAAIPLREGGGTRMKIIDCFAAGLPVVSTSKGIEGIPVVNGREAFVCDEWLSMTSRIVELAGSKKLRDQLASAGLEFTSDMDWKSLGKRYLEIYSAVKRVPK
;
A
#
# COMPACT_ATOMS: atom_id res chain seq x y z
N PRO A 1 -16.38 3.40 7.78
CA PRO A 1 -15.17 2.58 7.96
C PRO A 1 -14.04 3.11 7.08
N PRO A 2 -12.78 3.09 7.54
CA PRO A 2 -11.64 3.74 6.85
C PRO A 2 -11.47 3.37 5.38
N ASN A 3 -11.70 2.12 5.01
CA ASN A 3 -11.59 1.68 3.61
C ASN A 3 -12.68 2.29 2.70
N ARG A 4 -13.91 2.51 3.21
CA ARG A 4 -14.96 3.20 2.44
C ARG A 4 -14.63 4.67 2.26
N ASP A 5 -14.09 5.31 3.27
CA ASP A 5 -13.60 6.68 3.21
C ASP A 5 -12.49 6.83 2.15
N ALA A 6 -11.53 5.92 2.12
CA ALA A 6 -10.49 5.89 1.09
C ALA A 6 -11.06 5.76 -0.33
N LEU A 7 -12.13 4.97 -0.52
CA LEU A 7 -12.81 4.86 -1.82
C LEU A 7 -13.50 6.15 -2.23
N GLN A 8 -14.09 6.89 -1.28
CA GLN A 8 -14.66 8.22 -1.55
C GLN A 8 -13.55 9.22 -1.93
N VAL A 9 -12.42 9.20 -1.24
CA VAL A 9 -11.25 10.02 -1.61
C VAL A 9 -10.81 9.71 -3.05
N PHE A 10 -10.78 8.44 -3.46
CA PHE A 10 -10.49 8.09 -4.85
C PHE A 10 -11.52 8.67 -5.82
N ALA A 11 -12.82 8.47 -5.54
CA ALA A 11 -13.90 8.87 -6.45
C ALA A 11 -14.03 10.39 -6.57
N GLU A 12 -13.95 11.10 -5.46
CA GLU A 12 -14.30 12.52 -5.37
C GLU A 12 -13.10 13.45 -5.52
N ILE A 13 -11.87 12.97 -5.23
CA ILE A 13 -10.68 13.82 -5.18
C ILE A 13 -9.60 13.34 -6.15
N LEU A 14 -9.10 12.10 -5.98
CA LEU A 14 -7.92 11.65 -6.72
C LEU A 14 -8.22 11.42 -8.20
N LEU A 15 -9.26 10.68 -8.55
CA LEU A 15 -9.59 10.39 -9.95
C LEU A 15 -9.94 11.66 -10.75
N PRO A 16 -10.71 12.65 -10.24
CA PRO A 16 -10.90 13.93 -10.91
C PRO A 16 -9.61 14.72 -11.15
N GLN A 17 -8.64 14.63 -10.24
CA GLN A 17 -7.34 15.27 -10.43
C GLN A 17 -6.47 14.47 -11.44
N LEU A 18 -6.45 13.16 -11.34
CA LEU A 18 -5.71 12.26 -12.22
C LEU A 18 -6.20 12.32 -13.67
N SER A 19 -7.49 12.56 -13.90
CA SER A 19 -8.07 12.69 -15.25
C SER A 19 -7.52 13.87 -16.05
N ARG A 20 -6.90 14.85 -15.38
CA ARG A 20 -6.22 15.99 -16.02
C ARG A 20 -4.83 15.65 -16.54
N SER A 21 -4.31 14.47 -16.22
CA SER A 21 -3.02 14.00 -16.70
C SER A 21 -3.16 13.31 -18.07
N ARG A 22 -2.04 13.04 -18.71
CA ARG A 22 -1.98 12.28 -19.99
C ARG A 22 -2.19 10.77 -19.82
N HIS A 23 -2.26 10.28 -18.58
CA HIS A 23 -2.38 8.85 -18.27
C HIS A 23 -3.84 8.49 -17.97
N SER A 24 -4.26 7.31 -18.39
CA SER A 24 -5.53 6.72 -17.94
C SER A 24 -5.33 5.93 -16.65
N PHE A 25 -6.21 6.14 -15.68
CA PHE A 25 -6.14 5.46 -14.38
C PHE A 25 -7.40 4.64 -14.12
N HIS A 26 -7.18 3.42 -13.69
CA HIS A 26 -8.20 2.53 -13.18
C HIS A 26 -7.80 2.06 -11.78
N VAL A 27 -8.73 2.08 -10.85
CA VAL A 27 -8.54 1.64 -9.47
C VAL A 27 -9.13 0.25 -9.33
N ILE A 28 -8.35 -0.70 -8.84
CA ILE A 28 -8.81 -2.03 -8.46
C ILE A 28 -8.91 -2.07 -6.94
N ALA A 29 -10.12 -2.11 -6.42
CA ALA A 29 -10.39 -2.23 -5.00
C ALA A 29 -10.60 -3.71 -4.64
N ILE A 30 -9.59 -4.28 -3.96
CA ILE A 30 -9.57 -5.70 -3.59
C ILE A 30 -10.13 -5.85 -2.18
N GLY A 31 -11.16 -6.68 -2.01
CA GLY A 31 -11.68 -6.99 -0.69
C GLY A 31 -13.16 -7.30 -0.64
N ARG A 32 -13.58 -7.79 0.53
CA ARG A 32 -14.96 -8.21 0.81
C ARG A 32 -15.90 -7.02 0.95
N ASN A 33 -17.20 -7.28 0.72
CA ASN A 33 -18.29 -6.32 0.92
C ASN A 33 -18.10 -5.03 0.10
N PRO A 34 -17.96 -5.13 -1.23
CA PRO A 34 -17.93 -3.95 -2.08
C PRO A 34 -19.24 -3.15 -1.92
N PRO A 35 -19.24 -1.85 -2.25
CA PRO A 35 -20.48 -1.11 -2.41
C PRO A 35 -21.40 -1.78 -3.42
N THR A 36 -22.71 -1.72 -3.18
CA THR A 36 -23.73 -2.28 -4.10
C THR A 36 -23.88 -1.45 -5.36
N GLU A 37 -23.58 -0.16 -5.27
CA GLU A 37 -23.65 0.78 -6.38
C GLU A 37 -22.24 1.16 -6.84
N SER A 38 -22.12 1.45 -8.14
CA SER A 38 -20.88 1.99 -8.70
C SER A 38 -20.68 3.40 -8.18
N ILE A 39 -19.53 3.63 -7.53
CA ILE A 39 -19.17 4.95 -6.98
C ILE A 39 -18.39 5.81 -7.98
N HIS A 40 -17.76 5.20 -8.98
CA HIS A 40 -17.05 5.86 -10.07
C HIS A 40 -16.75 4.85 -11.19
N PRO A 41 -16.85 5.24 -12.49
CA PRO A 41 -16.66 4.31 -13.61
C PRO A 41 -15.27 3.67 -13.68
N ASN A 42 -14.25 4.33 -13.15
CA ASN A 42 -12.89 3.82 -13.14
C ASN A 42 -12.51 3.11 -11.83
N ILE A 43 -13.46 2.79 -10.95
CA ILE A 43 -13.23 1.99 -9.75
C ILE A 43 -13.90 0.63 -9.94
N HIS A 44 -13.07 -0.41 -9.92
CA HIS A 44 -13.48 -1.80 -10.12
C HIS A 44 -13.31 -2.58 -8.83
N PHE A 45 -14.33 -3.33 -8.44
CA PHE A 45 -14.34 -4.13 -7.21
C PHE A 45 -14.17 -5.60 -7.55
N THR A 46 -13.21 -6.27 -6.88
CA THR A 46 -13.02 -7.72 -7.07
C THR A 46 -13.97 -8.56 -6.22
N GLY A 47 -14.50 -7.99 -5.13
CA GLY A 47 -15.12 -8.79 -4.07
C GLY A 47 -14.06 -9.58 -3.29
N SER A 48 -14.49 -10.69 -2.67
CA SER A 48 -13.58 -11.66 -2.06
C SER A 48 -12.74 -12.36 -3.12
N VAL A 49 -11.43 -12.46 -2.85
CA VAL A 49 -10.49 -13.23 -3.67
C VAL A 49 -9.78 -14.25 -2.78
N ASP A 50 -9.40 -15.39 -3.34
CA ASP A 50 -8.67 -16.42 -2.61
C ASP A 50 -7.24 -15.98 -2.32
N GLU A 51 -6.59 -15.33 -3.29
CA GLU A 51 -5.25 -14.80 -3.17
C GLU A 51 -5.18 -13.35 -3.64
N VAL A 52 -4.59 -12.48 -2.82
CA VAL A 52 -4.41 -11.04 -3.15
C VAL A 52 -3.17 -10.82 -4.02
N GLY A 53 -2.13 -11.66 -3.86
CA GLY A 53 -0.84 -11.49 -4.53
C GLY A 53 -0.90 -11.33 -6.05
N PRO A 54 -1.63 -12.18 -6.80
CA PRO A 54 -1.78 -12.04 -8.25
C PRO A 54 -2.38 -10.69 -8.67
N TRP A 55 -3.36 -10.19 -7.91
CA TRP A 55 -3.99 -8.89 -8.16
C TRP A 55 -3.02 -7.73 -7.94
N LEU A 56 -2.24 -7.77 -6.85
CA LEU A 56 -1.22 -6.76 -6.60
C LEU A 56 -0.18 -6.73 -7.71
N LYS A 57 0.29 -7.88 -8.16
CA LYS A 57 1.26 -8.00 -9.27
C LYS A 57 0.73 -7.50 -10.62
N ALA A 58 -0.58 -7.51 -10.82
CA ALA A 58 -1.21 -6.98 -12.03
C ALA A 58 -1.32 -5.44 -12.02
N CYS A 59 -1.14 -4.79 -10.85
CA CYS A 59 -1.19 -3.35 -10.71
C CYS A 59 0.15 -2.69 -11.03
N SER A 60 0.14 -1.42 -11.40
CA SER A 60 1.35 -0.63 -11.64
C SER A 60 1.87 0.07 -10.39
N LEU A 61 0.98 0.38 -9.45
CA LEU A 61 1.26 1.00 -8.16
C LEU A 61 0.07 0.80 -7.21
N ALA A 62 0.30 0.98 -5.91
CA ALA A 62 -0.74 1.05 -4.89
C ALA A 62 -0.84 2.47 -4.33
N ALA A 63 -2.06 2.97 -4.17
CA ALA A 63 -2.34 4.21 -3.45
C ALA A 63 -3.24 3.94 -2.26
N ILE A 64 -2.85 4.46 -1.09
CA ILE A 64 -3.51 4.18 0.19
C ILE A 64 -3.84 5.50 0.89
N PRO A 65 -4.95 6.17 0.47
CA PRO A 65 -5.33 7.50 0.95
C PRO A 65 -6.15 7.43 2.23
N LEU A 66 -5.65 6.76 3.28
CA LEU A 66 -6.35 6.66 4.55
C LEU A 66 -6.22 7.94 5.36
N ARG A 67 -7.33 8.51 5.82
CA ARG A 67 -7.39 9.66 6.72
C ARG A 67 -7.45 9.25 8.18
N GLU A 68 -8.00 8.08 8.44
CA GLU A 68 -8.21 7.53 9.77
C GLU A 68 -8.07 6.00 9.76
N GLY A 69 -8.15 5.40 10.93
CA GLY A 69 -8.11 3.95 11.12
C GLY A 69 -6.96 3.53 12.02
N GLY A 70 -7.11 2.37 12.60
CA GLY A 70 -6.14 1.70 13.46
C GLY A 70 -5.75 0.34 12.91
N GLY A 71 -4.91 -0.38 13.68
CA GLY A 71 -4.47 -1.74 13.39
C GLY A 71 -3.24 -1.84 12.49
N THR A 72 -2.79 -3.06 12.30
CA THR A 72 -1.59 -3.41 11.54
C THR A 72 -1.76 -3.03 10.06
N ARG A 73 -0.75 -2.39 9.49
CA ARG A 73 -0.77 -1.93 8.11
C ARG A 73 -0.36 -3.03 7.12
N MET A 74 -0.95 -4.23 7.26
CA MET A 74 -0.61 -5.40 6.43
C MET A 74 -0.68 -5.11 4.93
N LYS A 75 -1.64 -4.29 4.48
CA LYS A 75 -1.75 -3.91 3.07
C LYS A 75 -0.50 -3.24 2.48
N ILE A 76 0.27 -2.51 3.31
CA ILE A 76 1.55 -1.93 2.89
C ILE A 76 2.59 -3.04 2.72
N ILE A 77 2.68 -3.95 3.70
CA ILE A 77 3.62 -5.09 3.67
C ILE A 77 3.30 -6.00 2.47
N ASP A 78 2.02 -6.27 2.23
CA ASP A 78 1.58 -7.08 1.07
C ASP A 78 1.98 -6.42 -0.27
N CYS A 79 1.81 -5.09 -0.39
CA CYS A 79 2.25 -4.34 -1.57
C CYS A 79 3.77 -4.41 -1.74
N PHE A 80 4.54 -4.20 -0.68
CA PHE A 80 6.00 -4.30 -0.72
C PHE A 80 6.47 -5.71 -1.11
N ALA A 81 5.91 -6.75 -0.48
CA ALA A 81 6.22 -8.14 -0.80
C ALA A 81 5.82 -8.55 -2.24
N ALA A 82 4.84 -7.88 -2.82
CA ALA A 82 4.47 -8.04 -4.22
C ALA A 82 5.38 -7.25 -5.20
N GLY A 83 6.31 -6.45 -4.70
CA GLY A 83 7.13 -5.53 -5.49
C GLY A 83 6.31 -4.39 -6.11
N LEU A 84 5.29 -3.92 -5.42
CA LEU A 84 4.38 -2.88 -5.90
C LEU A 84 4.76 -1.54 -5.27
N PRO A 85 5.08 -0.50 -6.07
CA PRO A 85 5.34 0.85 -5.57
C PRO A 85 4.14 1.40 -4.79
N VAL A 86 4.39 2.06 -3.66
CA VAL A 86 3.34 2.55 -2.77
C VAL A 86 3.37 4.07 -2.66
N VAL A 87 2.18 4.69 -2.77
CA VAL A 87 1.91 6.07 -2.36
C VAL A 87 0.86 6.02 -1.25
N SER A 88 1.17 6.58 -0.09
CA SER A 88 0.28 6.50 1.08
C SER A 88 0.23 7.83 1.83
N THR A 89 -0.82 8.03 2.61
CA THR A 89 -0.80 9.04 3.67
C THR A 89 0.09 8.56 4.83
N SER A 90 0.52 9.49 5.68
CA SER A 90 1.19 9.16 6.95
C SER A 90 0.32 8.23 7.80
N LYS A 91 -1.00 8.43 7.80
CA LYS A 91 -1.95 7.54 8.47
C LYS A 91 -2.02 6.15 7.86
N GLY A 92 -1.93 6.05 6.53
CA GLY A 92 -1.98 4.76 5.83
C GLY A 92 -0.75 3.88 6.09
N ILE A 93 0.40 4.50 6.39
CA ILE A 93 1.68 3.81 6.61
C ILE A 93 2.14 3.84 8.08
N GLU A 94 1.29 4.34 8.97
CA GLU A 94 1.57 4.49 10.39
C GLU A 94 2.11 3.19 11.02
N GLY A 95 3.22 3.32 11.77
CA GLY A 95 3.88 2.18 12.43
C GLY A 95 4.83 1.37 11.53
N ILE A 96 4.97 1.72 10.25
CA ILE A 96 5.96 1.11 9.35
C ILE A 96 7.11 2.11 9.16
N PRO A 97 8.35 1.78 9.55
CA PRO A 97 9.49 2.71 9.52
C PRO A 97 10.07 2.87 8.11
N VAL A 98 9.29 3.46 7.20
CA VAL A 98 9.74 3.77 5.83
C VAL A 98 10.45 5.11 5.77
N VAL A 99 11.36 5.25 4.81
CA VAL A 99 11.94 6.52 4.40
C VAL A 99 11.15 7.04 3.20
N ASN A 100 10.56 8.23 3.33
CA ASN A 100 9.79 8.85 2.25
C ASN A 100 10.66 9.04 0.99
N GLY A 101 10.18 8.55 -0.14
CA GLY A 101 10.87 8.56 -1.42
C GLY A 101 11.83 7.39 -1.65
N ARG A 102 12.01 6.50 -0.67
CA ARG A 102 12.80 5.26 -0.81
C ARG A 102 11.91 4.03 -0.93
N GLU A 103 11.20 3.63 0.11
CA GLU A 103 10.29 2.47 0.11
C GLU A 103 8.89 2.85 -0.37
N ALA A 104 8.45 4.07 -0.04
CA ALA A 104 7.13 4.60 -0.44
C ALA A 104 7.18 6.11 -0.57
N PHE A 105 6.22 6.70 -1.29
CA PHE A 105 5.92 8.11 -1.15
C PHE A 105 4.86 8.30 -0.06
N VAL A 106 5.15 9.21 0.89
CA VAL A 106 4.24 9.58 1.97
C VAL A 106 3.73 11.00 1.72
N CYS A 107 2.42 11.13 1.49
CA CYS A 107 1.77 12.37 1.07
C CYS A 107 0.45 12.55 1.81
N ASP A 108 0.33 13.58 2.63
CA ASP A 108 -0.92 13.89 3.34
C ASP A 108 -1.80 14.88 2.57
N GLU A 109 -1.21 15.65 1.65
CA GLU A 109 -1.92 16.55 0.75
C GLU A 109 -2.32 15.84 -0.55
N TRP A 110 -3.59 15.90 -0.94
CA TRP A 110 -4.12 15.19 -2.10
C TRP A 110 -3.46 15.57 -3.42
N LEU A 111 -3.10 16.84 -3.57
CA LEU A 111 -2.39 17.31 -4.78
C LEU A 111 -0.98 16.70 -4.85
N SER A 112 -0.29 16.59 -3.73
CA SER A 112 1.00 15.91 -3.63
C SER A 112 0.87 14.43 -3.96
N MET A 113 -0.12 13.75 -3.39
CA MET A 113 -0.39 12.33 -3.68
C MET A 113 -0.67 12.12 -5.17
N THR A 114 -1.54 12.93 -5.76
CA THR A 114 -1.84 12.89 -7.20
C THR A 114 -0.60 13.08 -8.05
N SER A 115 0.26 14.05 -7.70
CA SER A 115 1.50 14.32 -8.41
C SER A 115 2.45 13.13 -8.38
N ARG A 116 2.59 12.46 -7.23
CA ARG A 116 3.42 11.25 -7.10
C ARG A 116 2.84 10.06 -7.86
N ILE A 117 1.51 9.90 -7.89
CA ILE A 117 0.86 8.86 -8.71
C ILE A 117 1.15 9.09 -10.20
N VAL A 118 1.02 10.32 -10.68
CA VAL A 118 1.31 10.67 -12.09
C VAL A 118 2.79 10.47 -12.42
N GLU A 119 3.70 10.87 -11.54
CA GLU A 119 5.14 10.66 -11.69
C GLU A 119 5.48 9.16 -11.81
N LEU A 120 4.92 8.33 -10.93
CA LEU A 120 5.09 6.88 -10.98
C LEU A 120 4.49 6.29 -12.27
N ALA A 121 3.31 6.75 -12.71
CA ALA A 121 2.72 6.28 -13.95
C ALA A 121 3.63 6.55 -15.16
N GLY A 122 4.31 7.71 -15.18
CA GLY A 122 5.20 8.14 -16.26
C GLY A 122 6.61 7.56 -16.21
N SER A 123 7.06 6.97 -15.09
CA SER A 123 8.45 6.55 -14.90
C SER A 123 8.58 5.11 -14.43
N LYS A 124 8.85 4.20 -15.38
CA LYS A 124 9.17 2.80 -15.02
C LYS A 124 10.37 2.72 -14.08
N LYS A 125 11.42 3.51 -14.34
CA LYS A 125 12.63 3.54 -13.50
C LYS A 125 12.29 3.85 -12.04
N LEU A 126 11.43 4.85 -11.79
CA LEU A 126 11.05 5.23 -10.45
C LEU A 126 10.20 4.15 -9.78
N ARG A 127 9.28 3.52 -10.53
CA ARG A 127 8.53 2.38 -10.02
C ARG A 127 9.45 1.23 -9.61
N ASP A 128 10.41 0.86 -10.45
CA ASP A 128 11.36 -0.21 -10.18
C ASP A 128 12.23 0.11 -8.93
N GLN A 129 12.61 1.36 -8.72
CA GLN A 129 13.37 1.80 -7.55
C GLN A 129 12.57 1.61 -6.26
N LEU A 130 11.34 2.12 -6.20
CA LEU A 130 10.49 1.96 -5.01
C LEU A 130 10.13 0.49 -4.77
N ALA A 131 9.82 -0.26 -5.83
CA ALA A 131 9.51 -1.68 -5.77
C ALA A 131 10.68 -2.48 -5.17
N SER A 132 11.91 -2.22 -5.64
CA SER A 132 13.11 -2.90 -5.12
C SER A 132 13.34 -2.58 -3.65
N ALA A 133 13.19 -1.31 -3.24
CA ALA A 133 13.35 -0.92 -1.85
C ALA A 133 12.25 -1.52 -0.94
N GLY A 134 11.01 -1.62 -1.42
CA GLY A 134 9.91 -2.29 -0.71
C GLY A 134 10.15 -3.80 -0.55
N LEU A 135 10.66 -4.47 -1.59
CA LEU A 135 11.03 -5.88 -1.52
C LEU A 135 12.17 -6.10 -0.52
N GLU A 136 13.21 -5.26 -0.55
CA GLU A 136 14.31 -5.30 0.43
C GLU A 136 13.79 -5.13 1.86
N PHE A 137 12.88 -4.15 2.07
CA PHE A 137 12.26 -3.91 3.36
C PHE A 137 11.55 -5.14 3.94
N THR A 138 10.91 -5.95 3.10
CA THR A 138 10.14 -7.14 3.52
C THR A 138 10.93 -8.44 3.48
N SER A 139 12.20 -8.43 3.05
CA SER A 139 13.01 -9.64 2.84
C SER A 139 13.12 -10.54 4.08
N ASP A 140 13.17 -9.95 5.28
CA ASP A 140 13.28 -10.65 6.56
C ASP A 140 11.95 -10.76 7.33
N MET A 141 10.82 -10.45 6.69
CA MET A 141 9.50 -10.45 7.33
C MET A 141 8.72 -11.76 7.12
N ASP A 142 9.35 -12.79 6.55
CA ASP A 142 8.74 -14.10 6.46
C ASP A 142 8.63 -14.79 7.84
N TRP A 143 7.66 -15.71 7.97
CA TRP A 143 7.40 -16.41 9.23
C TRP A 143 8.59 -17.18 9.79
N LYS A 144 9.49 -17.67 8.92
CA LYS A 144 10.69 -18.42 9.34
C LYS A 144 11.72 -17.49 9.97
N SER A 145 11.95 -16.33 9.37
CA SER A 145 12.86 -15.29 9.87
C SER A 145 12.33 -14.69 11.19
N LEU A 146 11.04 -14.37 11.24
CA LEU A 146 10.39 -13.90 12.46
C LEU A 146 10.44 -14.94 13.58
N GLY A 147 10.17 -16.22 13.27
CA GLY A 147 10.24 -17.32 14.22
C GLY A 147 11.62 -17.47 14.85
N LYS A 148 12.70 -17.33 14.08
CA LYS A 148 14.07 -17.33 14.60
C LYS A 148 14.30 -16.20 15.59
N ARG A 149 13.90 -14.97 15.27
CA ARG A 149 14.02 -13.80 16.17
C ARG A 149 13.28 -14.03 17.49
N TYR A 150 12.07 -14.59 17.46
CA TYR A 150 11.34 -14.93 18.68
C TYR A 150 12.09 -15.98 19.53
N LEU A 151 12.64 -17.02 18.92
CA LEU A 151 13.42 -18.04 19.63
C LEU A 151 14.69 -17.45 20.28
N GLU A 152 15.35 -16.51 19.63
CA GLU A 152 16.51 -15.78 20.18
C GLU A 152 16.11 -14.97 21.41
N ILE A 153 14.99 -14.22 21.34
CA ILE A 153 14.47 -13.44 22.47
C ILE A 153 14.14 -14.37 23.66
N TYR A 154 13.41 -15.46 23.43
CA TYR A 154 13.08 -16.43 24.49
C TYR A 154 14.33 -17.04 25.12
N SER A 155 15.35 -17.34 24.33
CA SER A 155 16.60 -17.90 24.82
C SER A 155 17.40 -16.90 25.66
N ALA A 156 17.36 -15.61 25.29
CA ALA A 156 17.99 -14.53 26.06
C ALA A 156 17.30 -14.33 27.43
N VAL A 157 15.96 -14.33 27.46
CA VAL A 157 15.18 -14.17 28.70
C VAL A 157 15.45 -15.33 29.68
N LYS A 158 15.58 -16.58 29.21
CA LYS A 158 15.91 -17.73 30.08
C LYS A 158 17.28 -17.67 30.71
N ARG A 159 18.20 -16.84 30.22
CA ARG A 159 19.57 -16.69 30.75
C ARG A 159 19.70 -15.57 31.79
N VAL A 160 18.63 -14.85 32.11
CA VAL A 160 18.66 -13.86 33.20
C VAL A 160 18.60 -14.61 34.52
N PRO A 161 19.66 -14.62 35.35
CA PRO A 161 19.63 -15.24 36.70
C PRO A 161 18.58 -14.50 37.55
N LYS A 162 17.88 -15.25 38.42
CA LYS A 162 17.01 -14.67 39.45
C LYS A 162 17.81 -13.90 40.48
#